data_4f6fb725596f9975d935ebb4d2ec6d01
#
_entry.id   4f6fb725596f9975d935ebb4d2ec6d01
#
_cell.length_a   1.000
_cell.length_b   1.000
_cell.length_c   1.000
_cell.angle_alpha   90.00
_cell.angle_beta   90.00
_cell.angle_gamma   90.00
#
_symmetry.space_group_name_H-M   'P 1'
#
loop_
_entity.id
_entity.type
_entity.pdbx_description
1 polymer ?
#
loop_
_entity_poly.entity_id
_entity_poly.type
_entity_poly.pdbx_seq_one_letter_code
_entity_poly.pdbx_strand_id
1 'polypeptide(L)'
;LVGVFREGSGRHGQAWVYPQDERLPPQLPVCAGRAEDGALVAARIEERPDGPSAHVIRTIELSEGARGRIEAVIYSLGLPLELPEEVEACADEARLDVETALAEGREDLRALPLVTIDPESARDFDDALFARARPEGGWQLSVAIADVAHYVREGSLIDEEARRRTATLYLPAEAFPMLPHRLANDLCSLRPEEERLAMVAHLEVSDQGLIEGLRLAESVIRSQARFTYDQAAILLGILPKRRLPKALSRFKGNLRALLDCTRALRGRRARRGFLELAIDEPKLDFDPAGNSKGFVISPRHEAHLMVEEAMLAANEAIARLCVEEGVTAIFRNHPAPPESNLERLQLQSELLGYPISARSLDEIHALSEWLERAEDSRDRGLLSVFLLRSMARAAYQPDSEGHFGLGAPDYLHFTSPIRRYPDLWVHRQLKRWLHAKETLVVSTEEAQREHETAAEIAAQSSRQERVILEASRRVIDSYKALYMKDFIGTEFTGVITGVTPKGFAVELDDRPISTWIDPTQLPGGQRYVYQEESLSWRRRGGKESFRLGGTLTVEVTGSSISRGRIFARPLLEKQHEP
;
A
#
# COMPACT_ATOMS: atom_id res chain seq x y z
N LEU A 1 2.15 23.27 5.39
CA LEU A 1 1.50 23.79 4.18
C LEU A 1 2.51 24.00 3.05
N VAL A 2 2.00 24.05 1.81
CA VAL A 2 2.74 24.51 0.62
C VAL A 2 2.02 25.72 0.04
N GLY A 3 2.75 26.74 -0.36
CA GLY A 3 2.18 27.99 -0.89
C GLY A 3 3.20 28.83 -1.64
N VAL A 4 2.72 29.88 -2.29
CA VAL A 4 3.57 30.84 -3.01
C VAL A 4 3.99 31.95 -2.05
N PHE A 5 5.28 32.15 -1.91
CA PHE A 5 5.85 33.26 -1.13
C PHE A 5 5.74 34.56 -1.95
N ARG A 6 5.36 35.64 -1.29
CA ARG A 6 5.32 36.99 -1.86
C ARG A 6 5.96 37.98 -0.91
N GLU A 7 6.90 38.76 -1.42
CA GLU A 7 7.46 39.88 -0.67
C GLU A 7 6.46 41.02 -0.57
N GLY A 8 6.36 41.62 0.61
CA GLY A 8 5.58 42.84 0.80
C GLY A 8 6.26 44.04 0.20
N SER A 9 5.48 44.99 -0.33
CA SER A 9 6.00 46.23 -0.91
C SER A 9 6.52 47.19 0.18
N GLY A 10 7.76 47.68 0.03
CA GLY A 10 8.39 48.70 0.90
C GLY A 10 9.46 48.19 1.89
N ARG A 11 10.20 49.11 2.53
CA ARG A 11 11.35 48.81 3.43
C ARG A 11 11.01 47.97 4.68
N HIS A 12 9.74 47.84 5.04
CA HIS A 12 9.18 47.04 6.15
C HIS A 12 7.97 46.24 5.70
N GLY A 13 7.88 45.88 4.40
CA GLY A 13 6.74 45.14 3.87
C GLY A 13 6.61 43.75 4.48
N GLN A 14 5.43 43.45 5.02
CA GLN A 14 5.09 42.13 5.52
C GLN A 14 5.11 41.14 4.36
N ALA A 15 5.92 40.08 4.46
CA ALA A 15 5.87 38.98 3.49
C ALA A 15 4.69 38.05 3.78
N TRP A 16 4.20 37.41 2.75
CA TRP A 16 3.00 36.55 2.79
C TRP A 16 3.27 35.22 2.12
N VAL A 17 2.63 34.16 2.63
CA VAL A 17 2.48 32.88 1.92
C VAL A 17 1.03 32.74 1.51
N TYR A 18 0.81 32.42 0.23
CA TYR A 18 -0.50 32.11 -0.36
C TYR A 18 -0.62 30.58 -0.47
N PRO A 19 -1.35 29.91 0.46
CA PRO A 19 -1.46 28.46 0.45
C PRO A 19 -2.11 27.92 -0.83
N GLN A 20 -1.67 26.75 -1.28
CA GLN A 20 -2.33 26.03 -2.37
C GLN A 20 -3.58 25.27 -1.91
N ASP A 21 -3.72 25.04 -0.61
CA ASP A 21 -4.86 24.38 0.00
C ASP A 21 -5.97 25.42 0.28
N GLU A 22 -7.07 25.32 -0.46
CA GLU A 22 -8.23 26.22 -0.33
C GLU A 22 -8.94 26.14 1.05
N ARG A 23 -8.63 25.14 1.88
CA ARG A 23 -9.15 25.01 3.24
C ARG A 23 -8.42 25.90 4.26
N LEU A 24 -7.26 26.41 3.89
CA LEU A 24 -6.47 27.35 4.69
C LEU A 24 -6.87 28.79 4.40
N PRO A 25 -6.54 29.75 5.28
CA PRO A 25 -6.70 31.17 4.99
C PRO A 25 -6.07 31.54 3.65
N PRO A 26 -6.65 32.45 2.85
CA PRO A 26 -6.18 32.76 1.51
C PRO A 26 -4.75 33.32 1.48
N GLN A 27 -4.28 33.86 2.60
CA GLN A 27 -2.92 34.31 2.81
C GLN A 27 -2.53 34.22 4.29
N LEU A 28 -1.26 33.93 4.57
CA LEU A 28 -0.70 33.86 5.91
C LEU A 28 0.52 34.79 6.00
N PRO A 29 0.60 35.67 7.03
CA PRO A 29 1.78 36.51 7.22
C PRO A 29 3.00 35.64 7.54
N VAL A 30 4.14 35.96 6.95
CA VAL A 30 5.39 35.25 7.24
C VAL A 30 5.97 35.77 8.56
N CYS A 31 6.18 34.84 9.49
CA CYS A 31 6.74 35.15 10.79
C CYS A 31 8.23 34.81 10.91
N ALA A 32 8.71 33.86 10.11
CA ALA A 32 10.11 33.44 10.05
C ALA A 32 10.44 32.80 8.70
N GLY A 33 11.72 32.76 8.35
CA GLY A 33 12.21 32.28 7.06
C GLY A 33 12.03 33.30 5.93
N ARG A 34 12.71 33.07 4.81
CA ARG A 34 12.64 33.90 3.60
C ARG A 34 12.72 33.02 2.36
N ALA A 35 12.20 33.53 1.25
CA ALA A 35 12.33 32.93 -0.08
C ALA A 35 12.31 34.06 -1.12
N GLU A 36 12.60 33.75 -2.37
CA GLU A 36 12.45 34.69 -3.48
C GLU A 36 10.97 34.96 -3.78
N ASP A 37 10.65 36.16 -4.23
CA ASP A 37 9.27 36.52 -4.59
C ASP A 37 8.77 35.61 -5.72
N GLY A 38 7.61 35.01 -5.51
CA GLY A 38 7.03 34.03 -6.43
C GLY A 38 7.49 32.58 -6.22
N ALA A 39 8.44 32.33 -5.33
CA ALA A 39 8.89 30.97 -5.05
C ALA A 39 7.80 30.12 -4.40
N LEU A 40 7.75 28.85 -4.75
CA LEU A 40 6.97 27.86 -4.03
C LEU A 40 7.71 27.48 -2.75
N VAL A 41 7.02 27.54 -1.62
CA VAL A 41 7.63 27.25 -0.31
C VAL A 41 6.83 26.23 0.49
N ALA A 42 7.55 25.41 1.25
CA ALA A 42 6.99 24.69 2.38
C ALA A 42 7.07 25.56 3.62
N ALA A 43 5.98 25.66 4.38
CA ALA A 43 5.94 26.43 5.62
C ALA A 43 5.17 25.69 6.71
N ARG A 44 5.53 25.93 7.97
CA ARG A 44 4.79 25.51 9.15
C ARG A 44 3.81 26.61 9.53
N ILE A 45 2.60 26.23 9.91
CA ILE A 45 1.64 27.18 10.50
C ILE A 45 1.99 27.29 12.00
N GLU A 46 2.17 28.52 12.46
CA GLU A 46 2.38 28.84 13.87
C GLU A 46 1.20 29.70 14.35
N GLU A 47 0.57 29.27 15.43
CA GLU A 47 -0.44 30.07 16.10
C GLU A 47 0.23 31.17 16.91
N ARG A 48 -0.16 32.41 16.67
CA ARG A 48 0.34 33.61 17.36
C ARG A 48 -0.81 34.41 17.96
N PRO A 49 -0.56 35.31 18.91
CA PRO A 49 -1.62 36.16 19.49
C PRO A 49 -2.42 36.94 18.44
N ASP A 50 -1.80 37.30 17.32
CA ASP A 50 -2.41 38.06 16.23
C ASP A 50 -3.03 37.14 15.14
N GLY A 51 -3.07 35.82 15.35
CA GLY A 51 -3.59 34.82 14.44
C GLY A 51 -2.52 33.92 13.80
N PRO A 52 -2.97 32.98 12.94
CA PRO A 52 -2.06 32.01 12.31
C PRO A 52 -1.07 32.70 11.37
N SER A 53 0.18 32.27 11.42
CA SER A 53 1.29 32.79 10.62
C SER A 53 2.10 31.65 9.99
N ALA A 54 2.88 31.96 8.95
CA ALA A 54 3.67 31.01 8.22
C ALA A 54 5.17 31.15 8.59
N HIS A 55 5.78 30.07 9.06
CA HIS A 55 7.22 29.94 9.17
C HIS A 55 7.74 29.19 7.94
N VAL A 56 8.40 29.89 7.03
CA VAL A 56 8.98 29.27 5.81
C VAL A 56 10.13 28.35 6.22
N ILE A 57 9.97 27.06 5.91
CA ILE A 57 10.95 26.01 6.22
C ILE A 57 11.93 25.85 5.07
N ARG A 58 11.41 25.84 3.84
CA ARG A 58 12.20 25.50 2.66
C ARG A 58 11.56 26.06 1.38
N THR A 59 12.39 26.46 0.42
CA THR A 59 11.97 26.71 -0.96
C THR A 59 11.90 25.39 -1.70
N ILE A 60 10.80 25.16 -2.43
CA ILE A 60 10.59 23.97 -3.26
C ILE A 60 10.93 24.35 -4.69
N GLU A 61 12.00 23.79 -5.22
CA GLU A 61 12.34 23.96 -6.62
C GLU A 61 11.49 23.04 -7.48
N LEU A 62 10.52 23.61 -8.19
CA LEU A 62 9.78 22.92 -9.25
C LEU A 62 10.68 22.81 -10.51
N SER A 63 11.89 22.28 -10.38
CA SER A 63 12.65 21.86 -11.54
C SER A 63 11.81 20.85 -12.34
N GLU A 64 12.05 20.71 -13.64
CA GLU A 64 11.28 19.78 -14.51
C GLU A 64 11.36 18.30 -14.03
N GLY A 65 12.18 18.01 -13.01
CA GLY A 65 12.35 16.71 -12.38
C GLY A 65 11.26 16.33 -11.36
N ALA A 66 11.27 15.05 -11.02
CA ALA A 66 10.31 14.41 -10.13
C ALA A 66 10.31 14.95 -8.69
N ARG A 67 11.49 15.29 -8.16
CA ARG A 67 11.73 15.50 -6.73
C ARG A 67 10.95 16.68 -6.14
N GLY A 68 10.97 17.83 -6.76
CA GLY A 68 10.26 19.01 -6.24
C GLY A 68 8.74 18.83 -6.13
N ARG A 69 8.16 18.00 -7.02
CA ARG A 69 6.73 17.66 -6.96
C ARG A 69 6.40 16.70 -5.83
N ILE A 70 7.26 15.71 -5.61
CA ILE A 70 7.18 14.79 -4.48
C ILE A 70 7.24 15.59 -3.18
N GLU A 71 8.23 16.47 -3.04
CA GLU A 71 8.39 17.35 -1.88
C GLU A 71 7.14 18.20 -1.64
N ALA A 72 6.59 18.83 -2.69
CA ALA A 72 5.38 19.63 -2.56
C ALA A 72 4.18 18.81 -2.03
N VAL A 73 3.96 17.60 -2.53
CA VAL A 73 2.89 16.73 -2.04
C VAL A 73 3.13 16.33 -0.59
N ILE A 74 4.35 15.89 -0.24
CA ILE A 74 4.71 15.44 1.11
C ILE A 74 4.53 16.56 2.13
N TYR A 75 5.07 17.76 1.85
CA TYR A 75 4.90 18.91 2.74
C TYR A 75 3.44 19.36 2.85
N SER A 76 2.65 19.28 1.75
CA SER A 76 1.22 19.64 1.80
C SER A 76 0.42 18.72 2.72
N LEU A 77 0.88 17.49 2.92
CA LEU A 77 0.24 16.49 3.78
C LEU A 77 0.88 16.41 5.19
N GLY A 78 1.89 17.24 5.47
CA GLY A 78 2.57 17.26 6.77
C GLY A 78 3.42 16.03 7.06
N LEU A 79 3.82 15.29 6.02
CA LEU A 79 4.67 14.11 6.17
C LEU A 79 6.14 14.52 6.36
N PRO A 80 6.90 13.80 7.20
CA PRO A 80 8.33 14.06 7.40
C PRO A 80 9.15 13.49 6.24
N LEU A 81 9.99 14.31 5.62
CA LEU A 81 10.92 13.89 4.56
C LEU A 81 12.17 13.21 5.11
N GLU A 82 12.83 13.86 6.02
CA GLU A 82 14.14 13.44 6.54
C GLU A 82 14.00 12.87 7.96
N LEU A 83 14.87 11.95 8.31
CA LEU A 83 15.01 11.52 9.69
C LEU A 83 15.84 12.56 10.46
N PRO A 84 15.54 12.83 11.73
CA PRO A 84 16.38 13.70 12.56
C PRO A 84 17.80 13.15 12.69
N GLU A 85 18.82 14.02 12.66
CA GLU A 85 20.23 13.62 12.78
C GLU A 85 20.52 12.83 14.07
N GLU A 86 19.83 13.15 15.17
CA GLU A 86 19.95 12.46 16.45
C GLU A 86 19.45 11.00 16.36
N VAL A 87 18.40 10.75 15.55
CA VAL A 87 17.87 9.41 15.31
C VAL A 87 18.80 8.58 14.44
N GLU A 88 19.39 9.19 13.40
CA GLU A 88 20.42 8.54 12.57
C GLU A 88 21.66 8.21 13.41
N ALA A 89 22.15 9.13 14.24
CA ALA A 89 23.30 8.91 15.12
C ALA A 89 23.05 7.74 16.10
N CYS A 90 21.86 7.65 16.71
CA CYS A 90 21.50 6.52 17.56
C CYS A 90 21.53 5.18 16.82
N ALA A 91 21.11 5.16 15.55
CA ALA A 91 21.15 3.95 14.75
C ALA A 91 22.56 3.51 14.37
N ASP A 92 23.47 4.47 14.19
CA ASP A 92 24.88 4.20 13.89
C ASP A 92 25.63 3.51 15.05
N GLU A 93 25.14 3.63 16.28
CA GLU A 93 25.67 2.94 17.45
C GLU A 93 25.25 1.47 17.53
N ALA A 94 24.18 1.07 16.83
CA ALA A 94 23.65 -0.28 16.87
C ALA A 94 24.66 -1.29 16.30
N ARG A 95 24.78 -2.43 16.96
CA ARG A 95 25.68 -3.54 16.56
C ARG A 95 24.93 -4.85 16.71
N LEU A 96 25.31 -5.81 15.87
CA LEU A 96 24.90 -7.19 15.98
C LEU A 96 25.97 -7.96 16.80
N ASP A 97 25.54 -8.59 17.88
CA ASP A 97 26.34 -9.52 18.65
C ASP A 97 25.67 -10.90 18.66
N VAL A 98 26.12 -11.76 17.76
CA VAL A 98 25.55 -13.10 17.55
C VAL A 98 25.87 -14.03 18.71
N GLU A 99 27.08 -13.93 19.30
CA GLU A 99 27.50 -14.79 20.40
C GLU A 99 26.66 -14.52 21.65
N THR A 100 26.47 -13.27 22.00
CA THR A 100 25.59 -12.88 23.09
C THR A 100 24.15 -13.30 22.81
N ALA A 101 23.65 -13.09 21.60
CA ALA A 101 22.28 -13.46 21.22
C ALA A 101 22.02 -14.97 21.37
N LEU A 102 22.98 -15.82 20.97
CA LEU A 102 22.88 -17.27 21.17
C LEU A 102 23.00 -17.67 22.65
N ALA A 103 23.87 -17.02 23.41
CA ALA A 103 24.01 -17.25 24.84
C ALA A 103 22.75 -16.86 25.62
N GLU A 104 21.98 -15.88 25.16
CA GLU A 104 20.68 -15.47 25.70
C GLU A 104 19.53 -16.42 25.33
N GLY A 105 19.81 -17.51 24.57
CA GLY A 105 18.83 -18.56 24.29
C GLY A 105 18.15 -18.48 22.94
N ARG A 106 18.62 -17.63 22.01
CA ARG A 106 18.11 -17.65 20.64
C ARG A 106 18.44 -18.95 19.94
N GLU A 107 17.50 -19.43 19.14
CA GLU A 107 17.68 -20.66 18.36
C GLU A 107 18.67 -20.42 17.19
N ASP A 108 19.66 -21.31 17.03
CA ASP A 108 20.60 -21.23 15.90
C ASP A 108 20.00 -21.90 14.66
N LEU A 109 19.49 -21.09 13.74
CA LEU A 109 18.89 -21.50 12.48
C LEU A 109 19.76 -21.13 11.25
N ARG A 110 21.05 -20.83 11.45
CA ARG A 110 21.96 -20.45 10.36
C ARG A 110 22.15 -21.54 9.30
N ALA A 111 21.95 -22.81 9.69
CA ALA A 111 22.00 -23.94 8.77
C ALA A 111 20.72 -24.17 7.97
N LEU A 112 19.58 -23.56 8.41
CA LEU A 112 18.31 -23.68 7.69
C LEU A 112 18.40 -22.93 6.36
N PRO A 113 18.08 -23.57 5.19
CA PRO A 113 18.27 -22.93 3.89
C PRO A 113 17.15 -21.93 3.56
N LEU A 114 17.02 -20.92 4.40
CA LEU A 114 16.15 -19.78 4.22
C LEU A 114 16.58 -18.94 3.00
N VAL A 115 15.62 -18.41 2.26
CA VAL A 115 15.85 -17.52 1.11
C VAL A 115 14.93 -16.33 1.17
N THR A 116 15.38 -15.15 0.73
CA THR A 116 14.53 -13.99 0.51
C THR A 116 14.07 -13.93 -0.95
N ILE A 117 12.84 -13.42 -1.19
CA ILE A 117 12.26 -13.32 -2.54
C ILE A 117 11.55 -11.97 -2.65
N ASP A 118 12.18 -11.02 -3.35
CA ASP A 118 11.80 -9.62 -3.33
C ASP A 118 11.89 -8.96 -4.72
N PRO A 119 11.31 -7.76 -4.91
CA PRO A 119 11.59 -6.95 -6.09
C PRO A 119 13.08 -6.66 -6.25
N GLU A 120 13.54 -6.45 -7.48
CA GLU A 120 14.96 -6.17 -7.75
C GLU A 120 15.48 -4.92 -7.01
N SER A 121 14.63 -3.91 -6.87
CA SER A 121 14.95 -2.64 -6.21
C SER A 121 14.94 -2.70 -4.68
N ALA A 122 14.38 -3.72 -4.05
CA ALA A 122 14.29 -3.84 -2.59
C ALA A 122 15.67 -3.91 -1.93
N ARG A 123 15.78 -3.30 -0.74
CA ARG A 123 16.97 -3.33 0.13
C ARG A 123 16.63 -3.71 1.57
N ASP A 124 15.39 -3.58 1.95
CA ASP A 124 14.77 -3.81 3.25
C ASP A 124 14.06 -5.17 3.25
N PHE A 125 14.86 -6.25 3.33
CA PHE A 125 14.32 -7.62 3.31
C PHE A 125 13.75 -7.96 4.68
N ASP A 126 12.43 -7.83 4.81
CA ASP A 126 11.69 -8.12 6.05
C ASP A 126 11.61 -9.62 6.32
N ASP A 127 11.51 -10.47 5.28
CA ASP A 127 11.19 -11.88 5.41
C ASP A 127 12.15 -12.81 4.65
N ALA A 128 12.35 -14.00 5.21
CA ALA A 128 13.04 -15.11 4.57
C ALA A 128 12.25 -16.41 4.80
N LEU A 129 12.15 -17.23 3.75
CA LEU A 129 11.25 -18.36 3.67
C LEU A 129 11.97 -19.69 3.47
N PHE A 130 11.43 -20.73 4.11
CA PHE A 130 11.80 -22.12 3.87
C PHE A 130 10.59 -23.03 4.03
N ALA A 131 10.47 -24.02 3.16
CA ALA A 131 9.48 -25.09 3.34
C ALA A 131 10.08 -26.44 3.04
N ARG A 132 9.62 -27.47 3.77
CA ARG A 132 9.92 -28.88 3.52
C ARG A 132 8.70 -29.75 3.73
N ALA A 133 8.60 -30.83 2.97
CA ALA A 133 7.58 -31.85 3.22
C ALA A 133 7.81 -32.54 4.58
N ARG A 134 6.72 -32.86 5.26
CA ARG A 134 6.70 -33.64 6.51
C ARG A 134 6.55 -35.14 6.18
N PRO A 135 7.17 -36.05 6.95
CA PRO A 135 7.03 -37.48 6.73
C PRO A 135 5.57 -38.00 6.83
N GLU A 136 4.78 -37.37 7.67
CA GLU A 136 3.37 -37.67 7.93
C GLU A 136 2.39 -37.03 6.94
N GLY A 137 2.88 -36.30 5.96
CA GLY A 137 2.14 -35.50 4.99
C GLY A 137 2.13 -34.03 5.31
N GLY A 138 1.84 -33.22 4.29
CA GLY A 138 1.88 -31.75 4.41
C GLY A 138 3.29 -31.19 4.45
N TRP A 139 3.42 -30.00 5.04
CA TRP A 139 4.66 -29.23 5.04
C TRP A 139 4.96 -28.62 6.41
N GLN A 140 6.25 -28.46 6.67
CA GLN A 140 6.75 -27.48 7.64
C GLN A 140 7.15 -26.22 6.86
N LEU A 141 6.48 -25.10 7.15
CA LEU A 141 6.78 -23.78 6.60
C LEU A 141 7.45 -22.95 7.70
N SER A 142 8.61 -22.38 7.41
CA SER A 142 9.32 -21.47 8.31
C SER A 142 9.31 -20.07 7.68
N VAL A 143 8.74 -19.12 8.39
CA VAL A 143 8.67 -17.71 8.02
C VAL A 143 9.51 -16.94 9.03
N ALA A 144 10.69 -16.52 8.60
CA ALA A 144 11.63 -15.74 9.41
C ALA A 144 11.43 -14.25 9.10
N ILE A 145 11.15 -13.47 10.12
CA ILE A 145 10.91 -12.01 10.02
C ILE A 145 12.01 -11.28 10.78
N ALA A 146 12.53 -10.22 10.19
CA ALA A 146 13.55 -9.35 10.79
C ALA A 146 13.19 -8.95 12.23
N ASP A 147 14.06 -9.20 13.20
CA ASP A 147 13.83 -8.82 14.60
C ASP A 147 14.19 -7.36 14.87
N VAL A 148 13.37 -6.46 14.33
CA VAL A 148 13.52 -5.01 14.51
C VAL A 148 13.39 -4.63 15.99
N ALA A 149 12.55 -5.35 16.75
CA ALA A 149 12.30 -5.10 18.16
C ALA A 149 13.54 -5.29 19.04
N HIS A 150 14.57 -6.01 18.57
CA HIS A 150 15.85 -6.12 19.25
C HIS A 150 16.62 -4.79 19.25
N TYR A 151 16.61 -4.08 18.11
CA TYR A 151 17.36 -2.84 17.91
C TYR A 151 16.55 -1.60 18.32
N VAL A 152 15.25 -1.60 18.05
CA VAL A 152 14.35 -0.47 18.32
C VAL A 152 13.61 -0.71 19.64
N ARG A 153 14.24 -0.30 20.73
CA ARG A 153 13.67 -0.45 22.08
C ARG A 153 12.54 0.53 22.29
N GLU A 154 11.50 0.09 22.99
CA GLU A 154 10.35 0.93 23.32
C GLU A 154 10.77 2.18 24.09
N GLY A 155 10.24 3.35 23.68
CA GLY A 155 10.58 4.66 24.28
C GLY A 155 11.95 5.22 23.89
N SER A 156 12.71 4.58 22.98
CA SER A 156 13.94 5.16 22.44
C SER A 156 13.63 6.24 21.39
N LEU A 157 14.60 7.13 21.11
CA LEU A 157 14.45 8.16 20.05
C LEU A 157 14.06 7.54 18.69
N ILE A 158 14.62 6.38 18.35
CA ILE A 158 14.27 5.66 17.12
C ILE A 158 12.83 5.17 17.17
N ASP A 159 12.37 4.68 18.32
CA ASP A 159 11.00 4.22 18.51
C ASP A 159 9.99 5.37 18.42
N GLU A 160 10.25 6.48 19.07
CA GLU A 160 9.38 7.66 19.01
C GLU A 160 9.22 8.17 17.57
N GLU A 161 10.32 8.23 16.81
CA GLU A 161 10.29 8.63 15.42
C GLU A 161 9.58 7.60 14.54
N ALA A 162 9.83 6.29 14.74
CA ALA A 162 9.14 5.21 14.03
C ALA A 162 7.62 5.25 14.30
N ARG A 163 7.22 5.47 15.57
CA ARG A 163 5.81 5.66 15.96
C ARG A 163 5.20 6.89 15.30
N ARG A 164 5.94 7.98 15.21
CA ARG A 164 5.50 9.22 14.54
C ARG A 164 5.25 8.99 13.04
N ARG A 165 6.14 8.25 12.35
CA ARG A 165 6.02 7.91 10.92
C ARG A 165 4.97 6.84 10.67
N THR A 166 4.84 5.88 11.57
CA THR A 166 4.02 4.67 11.54
C THR A 166 4.29 3.70 10.40
N ALA A 167 4.72 4.16 9.24
CA ALA A 167 5.11 3.31 8.13
C ALA A 167 6.09 4.02 7.18
N THR A 168 6.82 3.22 6.39
CA THR A 168 7.60 3.70 5.25
C THR A 168 6.66 4.19 4.14
N LEU A 169 6.94 5.38 3.62
CA LEU A 169 6.26 5.93 2.44
C LEU A 169 7.05 5.52 1.19
N TYR A 170 6.47 4.64 0.37
CA TYR A 170 7.01 4.26 -0.93
C TYR A 170 6.39 5.12 -2.04
N LEU A 171 7.22 5.88 -2.75
CA LEU A 171 6.85 6.63 -3.92
C LEU A 171 7.57 6.08 -5.16
N PRO A 172 7.09 6.36 -6.37
CA PRO A 172 7.63 5.76 -7.59
C PRO A 172 9.15 5.95 -7.80
N ALA A 173 9.72 7.05 -7.35
CA ALA A 173 11.13 7.37 -7.53
C ALA A 173 11.97 7.28 -6.23
N GLU A 174 11.35 7.31 -5.07
CA GLU A 174 12.03 7.43 -3.78
C GLU A 174 11.20 6.83 -2.65
N ALA A 175 11.86 6.26 -1.64
CA ALA A 175 11.23 5.79 -0.42
C ALA A 175 11.68 6.63 0.78
N PHE A 176 10.72 6.96 1.65
CA PHE A 176 10.96 7.66 2.92
C PHE A 176 10.77 6.67 4.06
N PRO A 177 11.86 6.12 4.60
CA PRO A 177 11.82 4.98 5.48
C PRO A 177 11.26 5.35 6.88
N MET A 178 10.62 4.38 7.52
CA MET A 178 10.18 4.48 8.92
C MET A 178 11.39 4.48 9.86
N LEU A 179 12.42 3.72 9.54
CA LEU A 179 13.62 3.53 10.33
C LEU A 179 14.85 4.07 9.61
N PRO A 180 15.92 4.47 10.35
CA PRO A 180 17.21 4.81 9.75
C PRO A 180 17.74 3.75 8.81
N HIS A 181 18.43 4.18 7.76
CA HIS A 181 18.98 3.28 6.73
C HIS A 181 19.93 2.21 7.31
N ARG A 182 20.68 2.56 8.37
CA ARG A 182 21.54 1.63 9.10
C ARG A 182 20.75 0.43 9.65
N LEU A 183 19.53 0.63 10.09
CA LEU A 183 18.64 -0.44 10.53
C LEU A 183 17.87 -1.05 9.37
N ALA A 184 17.14 -0.24 8.60
CA ALA A 184 16.22 -0.73 7.59
C ALA A 184 16.92 -1.53 6.47
N ASN A 185 18.06 -1.04 5.97
CA ASN A 185 18.75 -1.62 4.81
C ASN A 185 19.96 -2.49 5.16
N ASP A 186 20.35 -2.51 6.46
CA ASP A 186 21.53 -3.26 6.90
C ASP A 186 21.20 -4.20 8.07
N LEU A 187 21.24 -3.74 9.33
CA LEU A 187 21.19 -4.62 10.50
C LEU A 187 19.90 -5.45 10.60
N CYS A 188 18.76 -4.89 10.25
CA CYS A 188 17.47 -5.61 10.26
C CYS A 188 17.24 -6.38 8.96
N SER A 189 17.72 -5.87 7.82
CA SER A 189 17.48 -6.49 6.52
C SER A 189 18.10 -7.89 6.45
N LEU A 190 17.31 -8.92 6.10
CA LEU A 190 17.73 -10.32 6.03
C LEU A 190 18.60 -10.61 4.80
N ARG A 191 19.71 -9.89 4.69
CA ARG A 191 20.64 -9.93 3.55
C ARG A 191 21.24 -11.32 3.37
N PRO A 192 21.44 -11.75 2.10
CA PRO A 192 21.97 -13.08 1.83
C PRO A 192 23.40 -13.26 2.36
N GLU A 193 23.67 -14.43 2.90
CA GLU A 193 24.96 -14.88 3.44
C GLU A 193 25.46 -14.10 4.67
N GLU A 194 24.62 -13.23 5.25
CA GLU A 194 24.91 -12.50 6.48
C GLU A 194 24.06 -13.02 7.64
N GLU A 195 24.65 -13.05 8.84
CA GLU A 195 23.93 -13.41 10.07
C GLU A 195 22.99 -12.29 10.47
N ARG A 196 21.75 -12.65 10.86
CA ARG A 196 20.71 -11.70 11.26
C ARG A 196 19.87 -12.27 12.39
N LEU A 197 19.31 -11.39 13.21
CA LEU A 197 18.33 -11.74 14.21
C LEU A 197 16.95 -11.76 13.57
N ALA A 198 16.17 -12.79 13.89
CA ALA A 198 14.83 -12.97 13.36
C ALA A 198 13.86 -13.54 14.40
N MET A 199 12.59 -13.14 14.25
CA MET A 199 11.46 -13.86 14.84
C MET A 199 11.00 -14.89 13.82
N VAL A 200 11.01 -16.17 14.16
CA VAL A 200 10.69 -17.24 13.21
C VAL A 200 9.40 -17.95 13.62
N ALA A 201 8.40 -17.89 12.74
CA ALA A 201 7.17 -18.65 12.84
C ALA A 201 7.34 -19.97 12.08
N HIS A 202 7.33 -21.09 12.79
CA HIS A 202 7.31 -22.44 12.22
C HIS A 202 5.87 -22.94 12.19
N LEU A 203 5.32 -23.09 10.99
CA LEU A 203 3.95 -23.54 10.75
C LEU A 203 3.96 -25.00 10.29
N GLU A 204 3.08 -25.80 10.90
CA GLU A 204 2.75 -27.13 10.42
C GLU A 204 1.52 -27.01 9.52
N VAL A 205 1.68 -27.31 8.24
CA VAL A 205 0.63 -27.17 7.23
C VAL A 205 0.26 -28.55 6.71
N SER A 206 -1.02 -28.91 6.77
CA SER A 206 -1.52 -30.19 6.22
C SER A 206 -1.57 -30.17 4.69
N ASP A 207 -1.73 -31.33 4.04
CA ASP A 207 -1.93 -31.47 2.58
C ASP A 207 -3.12 -30.65 2.06
N GLN A 208 -4.09 -30.35 2.93
CA GLN A 208 -5.26 -29.53 2.62
C GLN A 208 -5.08 -28.04 2.90
N GLY A 209 -3.88 -27.62 3.33
CA GLY A 209 -3.56 -26.23 3.65
C GLY A 209 -4.09 -25.74 5.02
N LEU A 210 -4.44 -26.66 5.93
CA LEU A 210 -4.79 -26.29 7.30
C LEU A 210 -3.50 -26.07 8.11
N ILE A 211 -3.41 -24.95 8.84
CA ILE A 211 -2.36 -24.70 9.81
C ILE A 211 -2.72 -25.46 11.08
N GLU A 212 -2.03 -26.57 11.33
CA GLU A 212 -2.25 -27.49 12.44
C GLU A 212 -1.46 -27.13 13.69
N GLY A 213 -0.33 -26.43 13.51
CA GLY A 213 0.54 -26.01 14.59
C GLY A 213 1.35 -24.77 14.27
N LEU A 214 1.68 -24.02 15.32
CA LEU A 214 2.56 -22.85 15.28
C LEU A 214 3.57 -22.97 16.43
N ARG A 215 4.84 -22.78 16.12
CA ARG A 215 5.91 -22.52 17.09
C ARG A 215 6.62 -21.23 16.71
N LEU A 216 6.66 -20.29 17.65
CA LEU A 216 7.38 -19.01 17.48
C LEU A 216 8.71 -19.09 18.25
N ALA A 217 9.79 -18.57 17.65
CA ALA A 217 11.10 -18.54 18.26
C ALA A 217 11.89 -17.29 17.88
N GLU A 218 12.63 -16.73 18.84
CA GLU A 218 13.69 -15.78 18.58
C GLU A 218 14.93 -16.56 18.08
N SER A 219 15.50 -16.15 16.97
CA SER A 219 16.52 -16.95 16.30
C SER A 219 17.66 -16.10 15.73
N VAL A 220 18.79 -16.76 15.51
CA VAL A 220 19.86 -16.28 14.63
C VAL A 220 19.75 -17.05 13.32
N ILE A 221 19.60 -16.35 12.22
CA ILE A 221 19.49 -16.92 10.89
C ILE A 221 20.62 -16.44 9.97
N ARG A 222 20.80 -17.14 8.85
CA ARG A 222 21.57 -16.68 7.71
C ARG A 222 20.82 -17.03 6.45
N SER A 223 20.21 -16.01 5.79
CA SER A 223 19.60 -16.22 4.48
C SER A 223 20.64 -16.71 3.49
N GLN A 224 20.41 -17.85 2.84
CA GLN A 224 21.41 -18.49 1.98
C GLN A 224 21.38 -18.04 0.53
N ALA A 225 20.34 -17.30 0.13
CA ALA A 225 20.24 -16.69 -1.18
C ALA A 225 19.14 -15.62 -1.20
N ARG A 226 19.32 -14.64 -2.09
CA ARG A 226 18.26 -13.70 -2.49
C ARG A 226 17.81 -14.03 -3.91
N PHE A 227 16.51 -14.08 -4.10
CA PHE A 227 15.84 -14.19 -5.40
C PHE A 227 15.06 -12.92 -5.72
N THR A 228 14.98 -12.56 -7.00
CA THR A 228 13.89 -11.77 -7.47
C THR A 228 12.68 -12.68 -7.75
N TYR A 229 11.46 -12.13 -7.77
CA TYR A 229 10.27 -12.90 -8.14
C TYR A 229 10.44 -13.62 -9.48
N ASP A 230 11.00 -12.93 -10.48
CA ASP A 230 11.28 -13.53 -11.80
C ASP A 230 12.28 -14.68 -11.73
N GLN A 231 13.36 -14.53 -10.95
CA GLN A 231 14.35 -15.59 -10.80
C GLN A 231 13.75 -16.84 -10.16
N ALA A 232 12.92 -16.67 -9.13
CA ALA A 232 12.19 -17.76 -8.51
C ALA A 232 11.23 -18.42 -9.52
N ALA A 233 10.47 -17.64 -10.27
CA ALA A 233 9.55 -18.10 -11.29
C ALA A 233 10.25 -18.86 -12.43
N ILE A 234 11.41 -18.38 -12.90
CA ILE A 234 12.22 -19.07 -13.91
C ILE A 234 12.73 -20.40 -13.38
N LEU A 235 13.23 -20.44 -12.15
CA LEU A 235 13.76 -21.66 -11.54
C LEU A 235 12.68 -22.72 -11.32
N LEU A 236 11.46 -22.28 -11.01
CA LEU A 236 10.27 -23.12 -10.85
C LEU A 236 9.65 -23.56 -12.19
N GLY A 237 10.04 -22.93 -13.30
CA GLY A 237 9.48 -23.20 -14.64
C GLY A 237 8.12 -22.51 -14.88
N ILE A 238 7.78 -21.51 -14.11
CA ILE A 238 6.59 -20.67 -14.28
C ILE A 238 6.82 -19.67 -15.42
N LEU A 239 8.01 -19.07 -15.49
CA LEU A 239 8.44 -18.21 -16.58
C LEU A 239 9.38 -18.95 -17.54
N PRO A 240 9.50 -18.51 -18.80
CA PRO A 240 10.41 -19.09 -19.77
C PRO A 240 11.86 -19.15 -19.26
N LYS A 241 12.56 -20.22 -19.61
CA LYS A 241 13.96 -20.43 -19.18
C LYS A 241 14.84 -19.26 -19.62
N ARG A 242 15.49 -18.61 -18.65
CA ARG A 242 16.58 -17.66 -18.84
C ARG A 242 17.80 -18.12 -18.05
N ARG A 243 18.99 -17.60 -18.41
CA ARG A 243 20.22 -17.94 -17.70
C ARG A 243 20.19 -17.37 -16.29
N LEU A 244 20.22 -18.23 -15.29
CA LEU A 244 20.35 -17.89 -13.88
C LEU A 244 21.77 -18.17 -13.37
N PRO A 245 22.22 -17.50 -12.29
CA PRO A 245 23.43 -17.88 -11.58
C PRO A 245 23.37 -19.35 -11.15
N LYS A 246 24.42 -20.14 -11.43
CA LYS A 246 24.45 -21.57 -11.11
C LYS A 246 24.19 -21.86 -9.62
N ALA A 247 24.64 -20.97 -8.73
CA ALA A 247 24.47 -21.11 -7.29
C ALA A 247 22.98 -21.17 -6.87
N LEU A 248 22.08 -20.52 -7.60
CA LEU A 248 20.65 -20.51 -7.29
C LEU A 248 19.95 -21.84 -7.58
N SER A 249 20.51 -22.67 -8.49
CA SER A 249 19.89 -23.94 -8.90
C SER A 249 19.75 -24.94 -7.75
N ARG A 250 20.58 -24.87 -6.72
CA ARG A 250 20.52 -25.73 -5.53
C ARG A 250 19.23 -25.56 -4.71
N PHE A 251 18.58 -24.40 -4.81
CA PHE A 251 17.36 -24.08 -4.08
C PHE A 251 16.06 -24.52 -4.78
N LYS A 252 16.16 -25.17 -5.95
CA LYS A 252 14.98 -25.59 -6.71
C LYS A 252 14.03 -26.47 -5.90
N GLY A 253 14.58 -27.39 -5.10
CA GLY A 253 13.78 -28.27 -4.23
C GLY A 253 13.01 -27.50 -3.15
N ASN A 254 13.70 -26.54 -2.48
CA ASN A 254 13.08 -25.69 -1.46
C ASN A 254 11.99 -24.82 -2.02
N LEU A 255 12.24 -24.12 -3.15
CA LEU A 255 11.25 -23.30 -3.81
C LEU A 255 10.05 -24.12 -4.30
N ARG A 256 10.27 -25.38 -4.72
CA ARG A 256 9.17 -26.27 -5.10
C ARG A 256 8.31 -26.65 -3.90
N ALA A 257 8.92 -27.05 -2.79
CA ALA A 257 8.20 -27.35 -1.56
C ALA A 257 7.43 -26.12 -1.04
N LEU A 258 8.04 -24.93 -1.13
CA LEU A 258 7.37 -23.67 -0.77
C LEU A 258 6.17 -23.39 -1.68
N LEU A 259 6.31 -23.55 -2.99
CA LEU A 259 5.23 -23.38 -3.95
C LEU A 259 4.07 -24.36 -3.69
N ASP A 260 4.38 -25.64 -3.46
CA ASP A 260 3.35 -26.66 -3.25
C ASP A 260 2.63 -26.42 -1.90
N CYS A 261 3.34 -26.03 -0.85
CA CYS A 261 2.78 -25.62 0.45
C CYS A 261 1.83 -24.42 0.29
N THR A 262 2.29 -23.37 -0.37
CA THR A 262 1.51 -22.13 -0.53
C THR A 262 0.31 -22.30 -1.46
N ARG A 263 0.38 -23.21 -2.42
CA ARG A 263 -0.80 -23.64 -3.22
C ARG A 263 -1.85 -24.35 -2.35
N ALA A 264 -1.43 -25.18 -1.41
CA ALA A 264 -2.36 -25.82 -0.48
C ALA A 264 -3.04 -24.79 0.43
N LEU A 265 -2.27 -23.83 0.98
CA LEU A 265 -2.79 -22.69 1.78
C LEU A 265 -3.81 -21.88 0.98
N ARG A 266 -3.46 -21.48 -0.26
CA ARG A 266 -4.36 -20.75 -1.14
C ARG A 266 -5.63 -21.55 -1.47
N GLY A 267 -5.50 -22.85 -1.75
CA GLY A 267 -6.63 -23.72 -1.98
C GLY A 267 -7.59 -23.78 -0.80
N ARG A 268 -7.07 -23.80 0.44
CA ARG A 268 -7.90 -23.73 1.64
C ARG A 268 -8.58 -22.36 1.78
N ARG A 269 -7.83 -21.28 1.55
CA ARG A 269 -8.38 -19.92 1.61
C ARG A 269 -9.47 -19.71 0.56
N ALA A 270 -9.31 -20.27 -0.65
CA ALA A 270 -10.34 -20.26 -1.69
C ALA A 270 -11.61 -20.99 -1.24
N ARG A 271 -11.49 -22.16 -0.57
CA ARG A 271 -12.63 -22.88 0.00
C ARG A 271 -13.31 -22.12 1.15
N ARG A 272 -12.58 -21.34 1.91
CA ARG A 272 -13.14 -20.46 2.96
C ARG A 272 -13.81 -19.21 2.37
N GLY A 273 -13.41 -18.80 1.20
CA GLY A 273 -13.81 -17.58 0.52
C GLY A 273 -12.82 -16.45 0.75
N PHE A 274 -12.42 -15.79 -0.33
CA PHE A 274 -11.67 -14.51 -0.33
C PHE A 274 -11.93 -13.78 -1.63
N LEU A 275 -11.69 -12.48 -1.63
CA LEU A 275 -11.87 -11.67 -2.83
C LEU A 275 -10.55 -11.56 -3.60
N GLU A 276 -10.54 -12.07 -4.83
CA GLU A 276 -9.46 -11.87 -5.78
C GLU A 276 -9.87 -10.81 -6.81
N LEU A 277 -9.39 -9.58 -6.60
CA LEU A 277 -9.71 -8.47 -7.48
C LEU A 277 -8.74 -8.42 -8.66
N ALA A 278 -9.27 -8.41 -9.88
CA ALA A 278 -8.49 -8.25 -11.11
C ALA A 278 -8.21 -6.76 -11.36
N ILE A 279 -7.31 -6.20 -10.58
CA ILE A 279 -6.91 -4.80 -10.72
C ILE A 279 -5.41 -4.76 -11.04
N ASP A 280 -5.09 -4.29 -12.22
CA ASP A 280 -3.71 -4.06 -12.62
C ASP A 280 -3.14 -2.85 -11.89
N GLU A 281 -1.96 -3.01 -11.29
CA GLU A 281 -1.20 -1.91 -10.70
C GLU A 281 -0.14 -1.42 -11.68
N PRO A 282 -0.41 -0.35 -12.43
CA PRO A 282 0.58 0.22 -13.33
C PRO A 282 1.70 0.87 -12.54
N LYS A 283 2.93 0.48 -12.83
CA LYS A 283 4.14 1.12 -12.30
C LYS A 283 4.65 2.17 -13.27
N LEU A 284 5.05 3.31 -12.74
CA LEU A 284 5.76 4.32 -13.52
C LEU A 284 7.14 3.78 -13.91
N ASP A 285 7.48 3.87 -15.19
CA ASP A 285 8.81 3.63 -15.72
C ASP A 285 9.59 4.95 -15.83
N PHE A 286 10.84 4.94 -15.38
CA PHE A 286 11.69 6.12 -15.36
C PHE A 286 12.94 5.91 -16.23
N ASP A 287 13.41 7.00 -16.82
CA ASP A 287 14.73 7.05 -17.41
C ASP A 287 15.81 7.21 -16.31
N PRO A 288 17.11 7.04 -16.65
CA PRO A 288 18.19 7.25 -15.69
C PRO A 288 18.27 8.68 -15.13
N ALA A 289 17.63 9.66 -15.76
CA ALA A 289 17.54 11.04 -15.29
C ALA A 289 16.32 11.28 -14.36
N GLY A 290 15.49 10.24 -14.13
CA GLY A 290 14.31 10.32 -13.27
C GLY A 290 13.06 10.88 -13.96
N ASN A 291 13.03 10.99 -15.30
CA ASN A 291 11.82 11.38 -16.02
C ASN A 291 10.94 10.16 -16.30
N SER A 292 9.63 10.34 -16.23
CA SER A 292 8.69 9.27 -16.56
C SER A 292 8.70 8.98 -18.07
N LYS A 293 8.95 7.70 -18.41
CA LYS A 293 8.83 7.19 -19.79
C LYS A 293 7.44 6.69 -20.12
N GLY A 294 6.60 6.49 -19.11
CA GLY A 294 5.27 5.90 -19.25
C GLY A 294 4.94 4.95 -18.11
N PHE A 295 4.13 3.96 -18.44
CA PHE A 295 3.65 2.97 -17.47
C PHE A 295 4.02 1.57 -17.93
N VAL A 296 4.46 0.74 -16.98
CA VAL A 296 4.69 -0.68 -17.18
C VAL A 296 3.71 -1.46 -16.29
N ILE A 297 2.95 -2.34 -16.89
CA ILE A 297 2.16 -3.32 -16.16
C ILE A 297 3.07 -4.53 -15.93
N SER A 298 3.48 -4.75 -14.68
CA SER A 298 4.23 -5.95 -14.31
C SER A 298 3.24 -7.08 -14.04
N PRO A 299 3.17 -8.12 -14.86
CA PRO A 299 2.25 -9.22 -14.63
C PRO A 299 2.58 -9.91 -13.31
N ARG A 300 1.56 -10.07 -12.47
CA ARG A 300 1.64 -10.84 -11.24
C ARG A 300 1.63 -12.33 -11.59
N HIS A 301 2.62 -13.08 -11.15
CA HIS A 301 2.72 -14.50 -11.40
C HIS A 301 2.83 -15.30 -10.09
N GLU A 302 2.79 -16.62 -10.19
CA GLU A 302 2.69 -17.55 -9.05
C GLU A 302 3.79 -17.37 -7.98
N ALA A 303 5.00 -16.90 -8.35
CA ALA A 303 6.03 -16.63 -7.36
C ALA A 303 5.71 -15.41 -6.45
N HIS A 304 4.92 -14.44 -6.93
CA HIS A 304 4.39 -13.37 -6.07
C HIS A 304 3.36 -13.92 -5.09
N LEU A 305 2.44 -14.77 -5.61
CA LEU A 305 1.40 -15.41 -4.79
C LEU A 305 2.02 -16.34 -3.72
N MET A 306 3.13 -17.01 -4.05
CA MET A 306 3.84 -17.88 -3.15
C MET A 306 4.32 -17.13 -1.88
N VAL A 307 4.95 -15.97 -2.05
CA VAL A 307 5.39 -15.15 -0.91
C VAL A 307 4.18 -14.60 -0.15
N GLU A 308 3.19 -14.05 -0.87
CA GLU A 308 1.98 -13.51 -0.27
C GLU A 308 1.25 -14.54 0.61
N GLU A 309 1.03 -15.76 0.12
CA GLU A 309 0.33 -16.79 0.88
C GLU A 309 1.13 -17.22 2.14
N ALA A 310 2.46 -17.24 2.08
CA ALA A 310 3.29 -17.50 3.25
C ALA A 310 3.15 -16.38 4.29
N MET A 311 3.13 -15.10 3.86
CA MET A 311 2.92 -13.94 4.74
C MET A 311 1.52 -13.94 5.36
N LEU A 312 0.49 -14.21 4.56
CA LEU A 312 -0.90 -14.32 5.04
C LEU A 312 -1.02 -15.43 6.09
N ALA A 313 -0.44 -16.61 5.83
CA ALA A 313 -0.47 -17.73 6.76
C ALA A 313 0.21 -17.40 8.09
N ALA A 314 1.37 -16.73 8.06
CA ALA A 314 2.06 -16.29 9.28
C ALA A 314 1.23 -15.25 10.05
N ASN A 315 0.69 -14.24 9.37
CA ASN A 315 -0.14 -13.20 9.98
C ASN A 315 -1.41 -13.78 10.64
N GLU A 316 -2.12 -14.70 9.97
CA GLU A 316 -3.30 -15.38 10.53
C GLU A 316 -2.94 -16.27 11.71
N ALA A 317 -1.84 -17.04 11.64
CA ALA A 317 -1.40 -17.91 12.71
C ALA A 317 -1.01 -17.14 13.98
N ILE A 318 -0.28 -16.03 13.81
CA ILE A 318 0.09 -15.14 14.93
C ILE A 318 -1.14 -14.43 15.51
N ALA A 319 -2.08 -13.98 14.65
CA ALA A 319 -3.32 -13.37 15.14
C ALA A 319 -4.11 -14.34 16.03
N ARG A 320 -4.27 -15.59 15.57
CA ARG A 320 -4.92 -16.65 16.34
C ARG A 320 -4.19 -16.94 17.66
N LEU A 321 -2.83 -17.04 17.63
CA LEU A 321 -2.05 -17.20 18.85
C LEU A 321 -2.33 -16.07 19.86
N CYS A 322 -2.35 -14.81 19.41
CA CYS A 322 -2.60 -13.68 20.28
C CYS A 322 -4.01 -13.76 20.94
N VAL A 323 -5.03 -14.17 20.17
CA VAL A 323 -6.39 -14.34 20.69
C VAL A 323 -6.46 -15.51 21.67
N GLU A 324 -5.89 -16.67 21.34
CA GLU A 324 -5.93 -17.90 22.17
C GLU A 324 -5.14 -17.74 23.48
N GLU A 325 -4.00 -17.05 23.44
CA GLU A 325 -3.10 -16.88 24.60
C GLU A 325 -3.36 -15.56 25.36
N GLY A 326 -4.31 -14.73 24.89
CA GLY A 326 -4.61 -13.44 25.51
C GLY A 326 -3.48 -12.41 25.41
N VAL A 327 -2.65 -12.50 24.39
CA VAL A 327 -1.57 -11.53 24.12
C VAL A 327 -2.17 -10.26 23.53
N THR A 328 -1.97 -9.12 24.18
CA THR A 328 -2.40 -7.83 23.62
C THR A 328 -1.74 -7.60 22.26
N ALA A 329 -2.55 -7.34 21.25
CA ALA A 329 -2.04 -7.16 19.87
C ALA A 329 -2.75 -5.99 19.16
N ILE A 330 -2.22 -5.61 18.02
CA ILE A 330 -2.87 -4.67 17.09
C ILE A 330 -3.33 -5.47 15.88
N PHE A 331 -4.65 -5.69 15.82
CA PHE A 331 -5.27 -6.43 14.72
C PHE A 331 -5.53 -5.55 13.51
N ARG A 332 -5.58 -6.17 12.34
CA ARG A 332 -5.94 -5.54 11.08
C ARG A 332 -7.35 -5.97 10.69
N ASN A 333 -8.34 -5.20 11.11
CA ASN A 333 -9.73 -5.49 10.88
C ASN A 333 -10.22 -4.92 9.55
N HIS A 334 -11.10 -5.67 8.89
CA HIS A 334 -11.75 -5.24 7.66
C HIS A 334 -13.22 -5.67 7.72
N PRO A 335 -14.14 -4.76 8.07
CA PRO A 335 -15.55 -5.09 8.17
C PRO A 335 -16.17 -5.36 6.79
N ALA A 336 -17.33 -6.00 6.78
CA ALA A 336 -18.14 -6.14 5.58
C ALA A 336 -18.51 -4.78 4.97
N PRO A 337 -18.82 -4.74 3.67
CA PRO A 337 -19.22 -3.50 3.02
C PRO A 337 -20.46 -2.87 3.67
N PRO A 338 -20.52 -1.53 3.84
CA PRO A 338 -21.72 -0.85 4.32
C PRO A 338 -22.91 -1.02 3.36
N GLU A 339 -24.12 -1.14 3.88
CA GLU A 339 -25.35 -1.36 3.09
C GLU A 339 -25.53 -0.31 1.97
N SER A 340 -25.30 0.96 2.27
CA SER A 340 -25.39 2.05 1.28
C SER A 340 -24.41 1.90 0.11
N ASN A 341 -23.23 1.27 0.35
CA ASN A 341 -22.27 1.00 -0.71
C ASN A 341 -22.71 -0.21 -1.55
N LEU A 342 -23.36 -1.19 -0.91
CA LEU A 342 -23.88 -2.39 -1.58
C LEU A 342 -25.03 -2.05 -2.52
N GLU A 343 -25.95 -1.16 -2.14
CA GLU A 343 -27.01 -0.65 -3.03
C GLU A 343 -26.40 -0.03 -4.31
N ARG A 344 -25.34 0.75 -4.14
CA ARG A 344 -24.63 1.35 -5.29
C ARG A 344 -23.95 0.30 -6.16
N LEU A 345 -23.32 -0.70 -5.56
CA LEU A 345 -22.70 -1.82 -6.27
C LEU A 345 -23.76 -2.58 -7.08
N GLN A 346 -24.93 -2.84 -6.48
CA GLN A 346 -26.05 -3.51 -7.14
C GLN A 346 -26.50 -2.73 -8.39
N LEU A 347 -26.75 -1.44 -8.28
CA LEU A 347 -27.11 -0.60 -9.41
C LEU A 347 -26.03 -0.63 -10.52
N GLN A 348 -24.75 -0.49 -10.15
CA GLN A 348 -23.64 -0.52 -11.10
C GLN A 348 -23.54 -1.86 -11.83
N SER A 349 -23.72 -2.98 -11.10
CA SER A 349 -23.66 -4.33 -11.64
C SER A 349 -24.83 -4.63 -12.59
N GLU A 350 -26.03 -4.18 -12.24
CA GLU A 350 -27.23 -4.29 -13.11
C GLU A 350 -27.04 -3.53 -14.43
N LEU A 351 -26.51 -2.29 -14.36
CA LEU A 351 -26.24 -1.48 -15.55
C LEU A 351 -25.21 -2.07 -16.50
N LEU A 352 -24.27 -2.87 -15.98
CA LEU A 352 -23.29 -3.63 -16.77
C LEU A 352 -23.81 -5.00 -17.24
N GLY A 353 -25.01 -5.43 -16.83
CA GLY A 353 -25.58 -6.73 -17.20
C GLY A 353 -25.17 -7.88 -16.29
N TYR A 354 -24.55 -7.62 -15.14
CA TYR A 354 -24.12 -8.63 -14.15
C TYR A 354 -24.86 -8.45 -12.81
N PRO A 355 -26.18 -8.65 -12.74
CA PRO A 355 -26.96 -8.40 -11.53
C PRO A 355 -26.48 -9.27 -10.37
N ILE A 356 -26.44 -8.70 -9.17
CA ILE A 356 -26.15 -9.37 -7.91
C ILE A 356 -27.31 -9.18 -6.94
N SER A 357 -27.69 -10.24 -6.20
CA SER A 357 -28.77 -10.14 -5.24
C SER A 357 -28.30 -9.47 -3.94
N ALA A 358 -29.18 -8.70 -3.30
CA ALA A 358 -28.88 -8.07 -2.01
C ALA A 358 -28.44 -9.08 -0.93
N ARG A 359 -29.00 -10.29 -0.93
CA ARG A 359 -28.63 -11.37 0.00
C ARG A 359 -27.22 -11.93 -0.22
N SER A 360 -26.69 -11.81 -1.44
CA SER A 360 -25.36 -12.31 -1.79
C SER A 360 -24.25 -11.32 -1.49
N LEU A 361 -24.59 -10.09 -1.13
CA LEU A 361 -23.62 -9.01 -0.93
C LEU A 361 -22.85 -9.10 0.39
N ASP A 362 -23.41 -9.79 1.40
CA ASP A 362 -22.78 -10.02 2.70
C ASP A 362 -21.91 -11.29 2.71
N GLU A 363 -21.97 -12.09 1.65
CA GLU A 363 -21.29 -13.38 1.55
C GLU A 363 -20.10 -13.28 0.60
N ILE A 364 -18.91 -13.46 1.13
CA ILE A 364 -17.66 -13.38 0.36
C ILE A 364 -17.61 -14.37 -0.81
N HIS A 365 -18.16 -15.57 -0.64
CA HIS A 365 -18.26 -16.57 -1.71
C HIS A 365 -19.13 -16.09 -2.87
N ALA A 366 -20.30 -15.53 -2.54
CA ALA A 366 -21.22 -15.03 -3.55
C ALA A 366 -20.65 -13.86 -4.34
N LEU A 367 -19.86 -12.98 -3.68
CA LEU A 367 -19.13 -11.91 -4.36
C LEU A 367 -18.01 -12.44 -5.26
N SER A 368 -17.30 -13.48 -4.84
CA SER A 368 -16.27 -14.13 -5.65
C SER A 368 -16.88 -14.80 -6.90
N GLU A 369 -17.93 -15.61 -6.73
CA GLU A 369 -18.67 -16.24 -7.83
C GLU A 369 -19.29 -15.22 -8.79
N TRP A 370 -19.76 -14.09 -8.25
CA TRP A 370 -20.29 -13.02 -9.08
C TRP A 370 -19.22 -12.39 -9.98
N LEU A 371 -18.00 -12.14 -9.46
CA LEU A 371 -16.89 -11.65 -10.27
C LEU A 371 -16.47 -12.65 -11.36
N GLU A 372 -16.55 -13.94 -11.08
CA GLU A 372 -16.20 -15.00 -12.03
C GLU A 372 -17.19 -15.13 -13.21
N ARG A 373 -18.42 -14.61 -13.08
CA ARG A 373 -19.41 -14.58 -14.18
C ARG A 373 -19.01 -13.64 -15.32
N ALA A 374 -18.14 -12.67 -15.05
CA ALA A 374 -17.63 -11.79 -16.08
C ALA A 374 -16.54 -12.50 -16.89
N GLU A 375 -16.92 -13.03 -18.06
CA GLU A 375 -16.00 -13.72 -18.98
C GLU A 375 -15.05 -12.73 -19.66
N ASP A 376 -15.55 -11.52 -19.99
CA ASP A 376 -14.75 -10.44 -20.54
C ASP A 376 -13.83 -9.84 -19.46
N SER A 377 -12.53 -9.81 -19.73
CA SER A 377 -11.53 -9.25 -18.81
C SER A 377 -11.76 -7.77 -18.48
N ARG A 378 -12.33 -7.02 -19.41
CA ARG A 378 -12.67 -5.60 -19.26
C ARG A 378 -13.80 -5.38 -18.26
N ASP A 379 -14.91 -6.13 -18.40
CA ASP A 379 -16.03 -6.07 -17.48
C ASP A 379 -15.61 -6.56 -16.09
N ARG A 380 -14.81 -7.63 -16.03
CA ARG A 380 -14.24 -8.14 -14.78
C ARG A 380 -13.38 -7.08 -14.06
N GLY A 381 -12.58 -6.33 -14.80
CA GLY A 381 -11.81 -5.19 -14.28
C GLY A 381 -12.70 -4.09 -13.68
N LEU A 382 -13.75 -3.68 -14.42
CA LEU A 382 -14.72 -2.68 -13.94
C LEU A 382 -15.47 -3.15 -12.70
N LEU A 383 -15.97 -4.38 -12.69
CA LEU A 383 -16.67 -4.98 -11.54
C LEU A 383 -15.75 -5.09 -10.33
N SER A 384 -14.48 -5.45 -10.52
CA SER A 384 -13.47 -5.47 -9.45
C SER A 384 -13.26 -4.08 -8.84
N VAL A 385 -13.19 -3.04 -9.67
CA VAL A 385 -13.07 -1.64 -9.20
C VAL A 385 -14.32 -1.20 -8.45
N PHE A 386 -15.52 -1.55 -8.90
CA PHE A 386 -16.77 -1.20 -8.21
C PHE A 386 -16.89 -1.92 -6.87
N LEU A 387 -16.55 -3.21 -6.85
CA LEU A 387 -16.50 -3.99 -5.61
C LEU A 387 -15.48 -3.39 -4.62
N LEU A 388 -14.26 -3.08 -5.07
CA LEU A 388 -13.26 -2.43 -4.21
C LEU A 388 -13.75 -1.10 -3.62
N ARG A 389 -14.44 -0.28 -4.43
CA ARG A 389 -14.99 1.00 -3.97
C ARG A 389 -16.17 0.84 -3.01
N SER A 390 -16.85 -0.30 -3.04
CA SER A 390 -17.94 -0.61 -2.11
C SER A 390 -17.43 -1.14 -0.76
N MET A 391 -16.21 -1.68 -0.71
CA MET A 391 -15.63 -2.22 0.51
C MET A 391 -15.49 -1.14 1.60
N ALA A 392 -15.64 -1.56 2.84
CA ALA A 392 -15.20 -0.78 3.98
C ALA A 392 -13.68 -0.61 3.93
N ARG A 393 -13.16 0.30 4.72
CA ARG A 393 -11.70 0.45 4.84
C ARG A 393 -11.19 -0.43 5.97
N ALA A 394 -10.13 -1.19 5.71
CA ALA A 394 -9.42 -1.87 6.77
C ALA A 394 -8.80 -0.86 7.75
N ALA A 395 -8.79 -1.19 9.04
CA ALA A 395 -8.24 -0.36 10.09
C ALA A 395 -7.48 -1.21 11.11
N TYR A 396 -6.53 -0.58 11.79
CA TYR A 396 -5.89 -1.18 12.95
C TYR A 396 -6.75 -0.94 14.20
N GLN A 397 -6.90 -1.97 15.04
CA GLN A 397 -7.67 -1.94 16.30
C GLN A 397 -7.03 -2.88 17.31
N PRO A 398 -7.26 -2.68 18.65
CA PRO A 398 -6.70 -3.55 19.67
C PRO A 398 -7.46 -4.87 19.81
N ASP A 399 -8.71 -4.94 19.33
CA ASP A 399 -9.57 -6.13 19.38
C ASP A 399 -9.70 -6.76 18.00
N SER A 400 -9.80 -8.11 17.93
CA SER A 400 -10.01 -8.84 16.69
C SER A 400 -11.48 -8.81 16.28
N GLU A 401 -11.78 -8.29 15.10
CA GLU A 401 -13.12 -8.28 14.48
C GLU A 401 -13.12 -9.03 13.14
N GLY A 402 -11.96 -9.60 12.76
CA GLY A 402 -11.79 -10.32 11.50
C GLY A 402 -11.49 -9.44 10.29
N HIS A 403 -11.20 -10.11 9.18
CA HIS A 403 -10.87 -9.45 7.92
C HIS A 403 -11.72 -9.99 6.77
N PHE A 404 -12.82 -9.31 6.45
CA PHE A 404 -13.80 -9.73 5.44
C PHE A 404 -13.15 -10.07 4.09
N GLY A 405 -12.37 -9.18 3.51
CA GLY A 405 -11.78 -9.40 2.18
C GLY A 405 -10.83 -10.61 2.09
N LEU A 406 -10.25 -11.06 3.20
CA LEU A 406 -9.42 -12.27 3.31
C LEU A 406 -10.22 -13.49 3.78
N GLY A 407 -11.46 -13.31 4.22
CA GLY A 407 -12.25 -14.34 4.89
C GLY A 407 -11.58 -14.85 6.16
N ALA A 408 -10.72 -14.06 6.81
CA ALA A 408 -9.96 -14.46 7.99
C ALA A 408 -10.72 -14.05 9.27
N PRO A 409 -10.95 -15.00 10.21
CA PRO A 409 -11.61 -14.67 11.48
C PRO A 409 -10.74 -13.78 12.36
N ASP A 410 -9.43 -13.99 12.36
CA ASP A 410 -8.44 -13.17 13.06
C ASP A 410 -7.32 -12.82 12.10
N TYR A 411 -6.90 -11.58 12.10
CA TYR A 411 -5.82 -11.13 11.23
C TYR A 411 -5.07 -9.95 11.85
N LEU A 412 -3.76 -10.02 11.81
CA LEU A 412 -2.87 -8.91 12.16
C LEU A 412 -1.70 -8.82 11.19
N HIS A 413 -0.93 -7.76 11.30
CA HIS A 413 0.32 -7.62 10.59
C HIS A 413 1.50 -7.96 11.51
N PHE A 414 2.32 -8.92 11.09
CA PHE A 414 3.51 -9.40 11.81
C PHE A 414 4.76 -9.39 10.91
N THR A 415 4.55 -9.48 9.60
CA THR A 415 5.59 -9.88 8.64
C THR A 415 6.43 -8.73 8.07
N SER A 416 6.23 -7.47 8.51
CA SER A 416 6.97 -6.33 7.94
C SER A 416 7.32 -5.24 8.97
N PRO A 417 8.07 -5.55 10.04
CA PRO A 417 8.39 -4.61 11.12
C PRO A 417 9.40 -3.52 10.71
N ILE A 418 10.17 -3.70 9.61
CA ILE A 418 11.07 -2.66 9.10
C ILE A 418 10.27 -1.46 8.59
N ARG A 419 9.09 -1.72 8.02
CA ARG A 419 8.29 -0.71 7.31
C ARG A 419 6.90 -0.45 7.89
N ARG A 420 6.47 -1.13 8.97
CA ARG A 420 5.20 -0.90 9.65
C ARG A 420 5.36 -0.95 11.17
N TYR A 421 4.96 0.11 11.85
CA TYR A 421 5.04 0.21 13.30
C TYR A 421 4.12 -0.78 14.05
N PRO A 422 2.87 -1.06 13.61
CA PRO A 422 2.06 -2.09 14.24
C PRO A 422 2.74 -3.47 14.31
N ASP A 423 3.46 -3.88 13.26
CA ASP A 423 4.23 -5.13 13.24
C ASP A 423 5.34 -5.12 14.30
N LEU A 424 6.09 -4.02 14.39
CA LEU A 424 7.14 -3.83 15.41
C LEU A 424 6.56 -3.93 16.82
N TRP A 425 5.41 -3.31 17.05
CA TRP A 425 4.74 -3.35 18.35
C TRP A 425 4.28 -4.77 18.69
N VAL A 426 3.67 -5.50 17.74
CA VAL A 426 3.28 -6.91 17.89
C VAL A 426 4.49 -7.79 18.21
N HIS A 427 5.64 -7.59 17.55
CA HIS A 427 6.88 -8.32 17.86
C HIS A 427 7.28 -8.15 19.32
N ARG A 428 7.17 -6.94 19.89
CA ARG A 428 7.49 -6.69 21.31
C ARG A 428 6.57 -7.46 22.24
N GLN A 429 5.26 -7.50 21.95
CA GLN A 429 4.31 -8.26 22.77
C GLN A 429 4.57 -9.76 22.70
N LEU A 430 4.86 -10.29 21.52
CA LEU A 430 5.21 -11.68 21.33
C LEU A 430 6.52 -12.06 22.05
N LYS A 431 7.53 -11.18 22.06
CA LYS A 431 8.77 -11.40 22.83
C LYS A 431 8.51 -11.43 24.35
N ARG A 432 7.68 -10.51 24.86
CA ARG A 432 7.25 -10.53 26.26
C ARG A 432 6.54 -11.85 26.59
N TRP A 433 5.62 -12.29 25.74
CA TRP A 433 4.92 -13.57 25.91
C TRP A 433 5.89 -14.77 25.88
N LEU A 434 6.85 -14.81 24.95
CA LEU A 434 7.86 -15.87 24.86
C LEU A 434 8.73 -15.97 26.13
N HIS A 435 9.14 -14.84 26.69
CA HIS A 435 10.02 -14.79 27.86
C HIS A 435 9.25 -15.06 29.18
N ALA A 436 7.94 -14.90 29.18
CA ALA A 436 7.12 -14.96 30.39
C ALA A 436 6.38 -16.28 30.57
N LYS A 437 6.62 -17.29 29.72
CA LYS A 437 5.88 -18.57 29.64
C LYS A 437 5.50 -19.28 30.96
N GLU A 438 6.08 -18.90 32.12
CA GLU A 438 5.79 -19.51 33.42
C GLU A 438 5.35 -18.50 34.49
N THR A 439 5.33 -17.18 34.24
CA THR A 439 5.20 -16.15 35.28
C THR A 439 4.25 -14.99 34.99
N LEU A 440 3.63 -14.92 33.81
CA LEU A 440 2.75 -13.79 33.46
C LEU A 440 1.39 -13.88 34.20
N VAL A 441 1.41 -13.40 35.43
CA VAL A 441 0.18 -12.83 36.04
C VAL A 441 0.26 -11.32 35.75
N VAL A 442 -0.13 -10.91 34.54
CA VAL A 442 -0.33 -9.48 34.23
C VAL A 442 -1.47 -9.00 35.14
N SER A 443 -1.23 -7.94 35.89
CA SER A 443 -2.30 -7.34 36.67
C SER A 443 -3.38 -6.78 35.75
N THR A 444 -4.63 -6.77 36.17
CA THR A 444 -5.75 -6.20 35.39
C THR A 444 -5.46 -4.75 34.94
N GLU A 445 -4.78 -3.96 35.79
CA GLU A 445 -4.40 -2.59 35.52
C GLU A 445 -3.32 -2.49 34.43
N GLU A 446 -2.38 -3.42 34.40
CA GLU A 446 -1.30 -3.45 33.39
C GLU A 446 -1.85 -3.90 32.03
N ALA A 447 -2.68 -4.93 32.00
CA ALA A 447 -3.38 -5.35 30.78
C ALA A 447 -4.24 -4.22 30.19
N GLN A 448 -4.92 -3.46 31.05
CA GLN A 448 -5.73 -2.32 30.63
C GLN A 448 -4.86 -1.21 30.02
N ARG A 449 -3.71 -0.88 30.61
CA ARG A 449 -2.77 0.12 30.07
C ARG A 449 -2.18 -0.33 28.73
N GLU A 450 -1.83 -1.61 28.60
CA GLU A 450 -1.32 -2.14 27.32
C GLU A 450 -2.39 -2.07 26.23
N HIS A 451 -3.64 -2.40 26.54
CA HIS A 451 -4.76 -2.30 25.62
C HIS A 451 -5.01 -0.83 25.18
N GLU A 452 -4.98 0.12 26.12
CA GLU A 452 -5.12 1.55 25.84
C GLU A 452 -3.97 2.04 24.91
N THR A 453 -2.74 1.60 25.19
CA THR A 453 -1.57 1.91 24.34
C THR A 453 -1.72 1.33 22.93
N ALA A 454 -2.20 0.07 22.84
CA ALA A 454 -2.50 -0.55 21.55
C ALA A 454 -3.56 0.22 20.77
N ALA A 455 -4.62 0.69 21.43
CA ALA A 455 -5.68 1.49 20.82
C ALA A 455 -5.16 2.84 20.27
N GLU A 456 -4.30 3.51 21.03
CA GLU A 456 -3.66 4.77 20.56
C GLU A 456 -2.80 4.56 19.32
N ILE A 457 -1.92 3.54 19.34
CA ILE A 457 -1.04 3.20 18.22
C ILE A 457 -1.87 2.77 17.00
N ALA A 458 -2.89 1.96 17.19
CA ALA A 458 -3.80 1.50 16.14
C ALA A 458 -4.51 2.68 15.46
N ALA A 459 -5.07 3.60 16.26
CA ALA A 459 -5.74 4.79 15.75
C ALA A 459 -4.77 5.72 15.00
N GLN A 460 -3.56 5.93 15.53
CA GLN A 460 -2.52 6.72 14.88
C GLN A 460 -2.10 6.08 13.55
N SER A 461 -1.82 4.77 13.55
CA SER A 461 -1.39 4.02 12.36
C SER A 461 -2.45 4.04 11.26
N SER A 462 -3.73 3.86 11.62
CA SER A 462 -4.84 3.94 10.66
C SER A 462 -5.02 5.34 10.07
N ARG A 463 -4.77 6.40 10.84
CA ARG A 463 -4.79 7.78 10.31
C ARG A 463 -3.62 8.03 9.37
N GLN A 464 -2.41 7.66 9.78
CA GLN A 464 -1.20 7.92 9.00
C GLN A 464 -1.17 7.11 7.71
N GLU A 465 -1.62 5.85 7.73
CA GLU A 465 -1.76 5.03 6.52
C GLU A 465 -2.62 5.73 5.45
N ARG A 466 -3.72 6.37 5.85
CA ARG A 466 -4.56 7.15 4.91
C ARG A 466 -3.81 8.32 4.29
N VAL A 467 -3.00 9.02 5.07
CA VAL A 467 -2.19 10.13 4.58
C VAL A 467 -1.11 9.63 3.63
N ILE A 468 -0.45 8.52 3.95
CA ILE A 468 0.56 7.85 3.10
C ILE A 468 -0.05 7.41 1.76
N LEU A 469 -1.21 6.76 1.79
CA LEU A 469 -1.92 6.34 0.58
C LEU A 469 -2.37 7.54 -0.27
N GLU A 470 -2.81 8.64 0.37
CA GLU A 470 -3.15 9.86 -0.34
C GLU A 470 -1.92 10.51 -0.98
N ALA A 471 -0.78 10.53 -0.28
CA ALA A 471 0.49 11.03 -0.83
C ALA A 471 0.91 10.24 -2.06
N SER A 472 0.94 8.90 -1.96
CA SER A 472 1.27 8.01 -3.07
C SER A 472 0.37 8.26 -4.29
N ARG A 473 -0.95 8.32 -4.07
CA ARG A 473 -1.92 8.58 -5.14
C ARG A 473 -1.69 9.94 -5.80
N ARG A 474 -1.55 11.02 -5.01
CA ARG A 474 -1.32 12.37 -5.54
C ARG A 474 -0.04 12.48 -6.36
N VAL A 475 1.02 11.83 -5.91
CA VAL A 475 2.29 11.77 -6.65
C VAL A 475 2.10 11.04 -7.98
N ILE A 476 1.49 9.85 -7.96
CA ILE A 476 1.21 9.08 -9.18
C ILE A 476 0.32 9.87 -10.15
N ASP A 477 -0.75 10.50 -9.66
CA ASP A 477 -1.65 11.30 -10.48
C ASP A 477 -0.94 12.52 -11.10
N SER A 478 -0.01 13.16 -10.35
CA SER A 478 0.82 14.25 -10.88
C SER A 478 1.73 13.77 -12.01
N TYR A 479 2.32 12.57 -11.89
CA TYR A 479 3.12 11.97 -12.97
C TYR A 479 2.28 11.60 -14.18
N LYS A 480 1.07 11.05 -13.97
CA LYS A 480 0.11 10.77 -15.05
C LYS A 480 -0.23 12.06 -15.82
N ALA A 481 -0.52 13.13 -15.08
CA ALA A 481 -0.83 14.42 -15.66
C ALA A 481 0.37 15.03 -16.42
N LEU A 482 1.59 14.87 -15.90
CA LEU A 482 2.81 15.31 -16.59
C LEU A 482 3.01 14.54 -17.89
N TYR A 483 2.95 13.22 -17.86
CA TYR A 483 3.08 12.35 -19.03
C TYR A 483 2.06 12.70 -20.11
N MET A 484 0.80 12.94 -19.74
CA MET A 484 -0.27 13.26 -20.68
C MET A 484 -0.21 14.68 -21.26
N LYS A 485 0.67 15.55 -20.75
CA LYS A 485 0.87 16.89 -21.30
C LYS A 485 1.31 16.85 -22.77
N ASP A 486 2.13 15.85 -23.14
CA ASP A 486 2.65 15.68 -24.50
C ASP A 486 1.60 15.11 -25.48
N PHE A 487 0.45 14.67 -24.95
CA PHE A 487 -0.64 14.09 -25.72
C PHE A 487 -1.87 15.01 -25.82
N ILE A 488 -1.74 16.28 -25.45
CA ILE A 488 -2.81 17.27 -25.65
C ILE A 488 -3.12 17.40 -27.13
N GLY A 489 -4.40 17.27 -27.51
CA GLY A 489 -4.87 17.24 -28.89
C GLY A 489 -4.88 15.84 -29.53
N THR A 490 -4.45 14.80 -28.81
CA THR A 490 -4.46 13.42 -29.30
C THR A 490 -5.78 12.72 -28.92
N GLU A 491 -6.25 11.88 -29.83
CA GLU A 491 -7.47 11.09 -29.67
C GLU A 491 -7.16 9.71 -29.06
N PHE A 492 -8.02 9.27 -28.15
CA PHE A 492 -7.94 7.97 -27.48
C PHE A 492 -9.33 7.33 -27.39
N THR A 493 -9.38 6.02 -27.48
CA THR A 493 -10.57 5.24 -27.13
C THR A 493 -10.50 4.86 -25.65
N GLY A 494 -11.66 4.83 -24.98
CA GLY A 494 -11.73 4.46 -23.58
C GLY A 494 -13.14 4.12 -23.12
N VAL A 495 -13.23 3.72 -21.85
CA VAL A 495 -14.47 3.30 -21.18
C VAL A 495 -14.85 4.27 -20.08
N ILE A 496 -16.13 4.54 -19.96
CA ILE A 496 -16.69 5.34 -18.86
C ILE A 496 -16.68 4.48 -17.58
N THR A 497 -15.82 4.82 -16.64
CA THR A 497 -15.62 4.10 -15.36
C THR A 497 -16.27 4.75 -14.15
N GLY A 498 -16.85 5.93 -14.33
CA GLY A 498 -17.55 6.63 -13.26
C GLY A 498 -18.35 7.82 -13.79
N VAL A 499 -19.59 7.94 -13.34
CA VAL A 499 -20.49 9.02 -13.74
C VAL A 499 -21.03 9.71 -12.49
N THR A 500 -20.98 11.05 -12.48
CA THR A 500 -21.44 11.89 -11.36
C THR A 500 -22.15 13.14 -11.89
N PRO A 501 -22.88 13.88 -11.05
CA PRO A 501 -23.47 15.17 -11.45
C PRO A 501 -22.46 16.23 -11.91
N LYS A 502 -21.16 16.05 -11.59
CA LYS A 502 -20.07 16.98 -11.94
C LYS A 502 -19.34 16.60 -13.23
N GLY A 503 -19.68 15.46 -13.84
CA GLY A 503 -19.02 14.93 -15.02
C GLY A 503 -18.76 13.42 -14.92
N PHE A 504 -17.92 12.93 -15.81
CA PHE A 504 -17.61 11.51 -15.84
C PHE A 504 -16.14 11.22 -16.16
N ALA A 505 -15.68 10.09 -15.67
CA ALA A 505 -14.31 9.60 -15.88
C ALA A 505 -14.29 8.60 -17.03
N VAL A 506 -13.27 8.69 -17.89
CA VAL A 506 -13.00 7.76 -18.98
C VAL A 506 -11.61 7.19 -18.79
N GLU A 507 -11.50 5.88 -18.63
CA GLU A 507 -10.24 5.16 -18.60
C GLU A 507 -9.82 4.80 -20.03
N LEU A 508 -8.59 5.15 -20.40
CA LEU A 508 -8.07 4.95 -21.75
C LEU A 508 -7.68 3.48 -21.96
N ASP A 509 -8.03 2.91 -23.13
CA ASP A 509 -7.84 1.48 -23.42
C ASP A 509 -6.36 1.05 -23.50
N ASP A 510 -5.48 1.94 -23.99
CA ASP A 510 -4.07 1.63 -24.27
C ASP A 510 -3.12 1.97 -23.10
N ARG A 511 -3.64 2.58 -22.04
CA ARG A 511 -2.85 3.01 -20.88
C ARG A 511 -3.71 3.15 -19.62
N PRO A 512 -3.14 2.91 -18.43
CA PRO A 512 -3.86 2.95 -17.15
C PRO A 512 -4.04 4.40 -16.67
N ILE A 513 -4.70 5.20 -17.49
CA ILE A 513 -4.92 6.64 -17.26
C ILE A 513 -6.40 6.95 -17.39
N SER A 514 -6.92 7.61 -16.36
CA SER A 514 -8.29 8.10 -16.34
C SER A 514 -8.31 9.60 -16.68
N THR A 515 -9.15 9.97 -17.63
CA THR A 515 -9.42 11.37 -18.00
C THR A 515 -10.75 11.81 -17.41
N TRP A 516 -10.89 13.11 -17.20
CA TRP A 516 -12.13 13.72 -16.71
C TRP A 516 -12.81 14.54 -17.78
N ILE A 517 -14.10 14.30 -18.00
CA ILE A 517 -14.94 15.07 -18.90
C ILE A 517 -15.92 15.89 -18.09
N ASP A 518 -15.77 17.22 -18.22
CA ASP A 518 -16.71 18.18 -17.67
C ASP A 518 -17.98 18.24 -18.54
N PRO A 519 -19.19 18.28 -17.97
CA PRO A 519 -20.42 18.37 -18.75
C PRO A 519 -20.50 19.56 -19.70
N THR A 520 -19.77 20.64 -19.41
CA THR A 520 -19.68 21.82 -20.30
C THR A 520 -18.93 21.54 -21.60
N GLN A 521 -18.11 20.49 -21.61
CA GLN A 521 -17.35 20.05 -22.79
C GLN A 521 -18.14 19.08 -23.69
N LEU A 522 -19.37 18.72 -23.27
CA LEU A 522 -20.22 17.84 -24.08
C LEU A 522 -20.73 18.60 -25.33
N PRO A 523 -20.85 17.91 -26.47
CA PRO A 523 -21.32 18.51 -27.72
C PRO A 523 -22.72 19.11 -27.57
N GLY A 524 -22.83 20.43 -27.68
CA GLY A 524 -24.09 21.16 -27.42
C GLY A 524 -24.32 21.55 -25.95
N GLY A 525 -23.32 21.39 -25.07
CA GLY A 525 -23.26 21.99 -23.73
C GLY A 525 -24.45 21.63 -22.83
N GLN A 526 -25.14 22.63 -22.30
CA GLN A 526 -26.24 22.51 -21.34
C GLN A 526 -27.48 21.67 -21.77
N ARG A 527 -27.44 21.04 -22.93
CA ARG A 527 -28.49 20.14 -23.40
C ARG A 527 -28.46 18.75 -22.76
N TYR A 528 -27.42 18.42 -21.99
CA TYR A 528 -27.31 17.16 -21.27
C TYR A 528 -27.75 17.28 -19.83
N VAL A 529 -28.40 16.23 -19.31
CA VAL A 529 -28.88 16.13 -17.93
C VAL A 529 -28.35 14.84 -17.34
N TYR A 530 -27.83 14.94 -16.13
CA TYR A 530 -27.44 13.77 -15.34
C TYR A 530 -28.68 12.99 -14.90
N GLN A 531 -28.64 11.68 -15.06
CA GLN A 531 -29.64 10.73 -14.59
C GLN A 531 -28.99 9.74 -13.63
N GLU A 532 -29.38 9.80 -12.36
CA GLU A 532 -28.79 9.01 -11.29
C GLU A 532 -29.14 7.52 -11.45
N GLU A 533 -30.40 7.20 -11.77
CA GLU A 533 -30.91 5.82 -11.92
C GLU A 533 -30.19 5.01 -13.02
N SER A 534 -29.68 5.68 -14.04
CA SER A 534 -28.96 5.06 -15.15
C SER A 534 -27.48 5.38 -15.20
N LEU A 535 -26.95 6.09 -14.19
CA LEU A 535 -25.58 6.62 -14.13
C LEU A 535 -25.13 7.13 -15.50
N SER A 536 -25.88 8.10 -16.04
CA SER A 536 -25.65 8.60 -17.38
C SER A 536 -25.85 10.11 -17.52
N TRP A 537 -25.18 10.70 -18.50
CA TRP A 537 -25.49 12.03 -19.02
C TRP A 537 -26.28 11.87 -20.32
N ARG A 538 -27.55 12.29 -20.35
CA ARG A 538 -28.44 12.13 -21.48
C ARG A 538 -28.82 13.45 -22.12
N ARG A 539 -28.80 13.54 -23.46
CA ARG A 539 -29.21 14.73 -24.19
C ARG A 539 -30.73 14.94 -24.09
N ARG A 540 -31.16 16.15 -23.73
CA ARG A 540 -32.59 16.52 -23.73
C ARG A 540 -33.17 16.42 -25.14
N GLY A 541 -34.19 15.59 -25.31
CA GLY A 541 -34.86 15.40 -26.60
C GLY A 541 -34.07 14.63 -27.66
N GLY A 542 -32.92 14.00 -27.28
CA GLY A 542 -32.08 13.21 -28.15
C GLY A 542 -31.88 11.78 -27.66
N LYS A 543 -31.28 10.92 -28.50
CA LYS A 543 -30.92 9.54 -28.16
C LYS A 543 -29.50 9.42 -27.57
N GLU A 544 -28.70 10.47 -27.69
CA GLU A 544 -27.30 10.45 -27.24
C GLU A 544 -27.21 10.35 -25.72
N SER A 545 -26.39 9.44 -25.23
CA SER A 545 -26.14 9.28 -23.80
C SER A 545 -24.71 8.78 -23.56
N PHE A 546 -24.08 9.33 -22.51
CA PHE A 546 -22.80 8.86 -21.95
C PHE A 546 -23.12 8.11 -20.66
N ARG A 547 -23.05 6.78 -20.71
CA ARG A 547 -23.43 5.91 -19.60
C ARG A 547 -22.26 5.11 -19.07
N LEU A 548 -22.33 4.70 -17.83
CA LEU A 548 -21.38 3.78 -17.22
C LEU A 548 -21.13 2.55 -18.08
N GLY A 549 -19.87 2.13 -18.25
CA GLY A 549 -19.44 1.01 -19.11
C GLY A 549 -19.44 1.31 -20.61
N GLY A 550 -19.95 2.48 -21.04
CA GLY A 550 -19.96 2.88 -22.44
C GLY A 550 -18.56 3.19 -22.96
N THR A 551 -18.31 2.78 -24.22
CA THR A 551 -17.06 3.10 -24.94
C THR A 551 -17.24 4.38 -25.74
N LEU A 552 -16.20 5.22 -25.75
CA LEU A 552 -16.18 6.42 -26.59
C LEU A 552 -14.74 6.82 -26.96
N THR A 553 -14.63 7.60 -28.03
CA THR A 553 -13.39 8.28 -28.39
C THR A 553 -13.37 9.66 -27.71
N VAL A 554 -12.25 9.99 -27.11
CA VAL A 554 -12.01 11.26 -26.42
C VAL A 554 -10.75 11.94 -26.95
N GLU A 555 -10.75 13.28 -27.03
CA GLU A 555 -9.56 14.08 -27.27
C GLU A 555 -9.08 14.68 -25.95
N VAL A 556 -7.81 14.53 -25.62
CA VAL A 556 -7.21 15.16 -24.45
C VAL A 556 -7.11 16.67 -24.68
N THR A 557 -7.80 17.45 -23.83
CA THR A 557 -7.88 18.92 -23.97
C THR A 557 -6.93 19.66 -23.04
N GLY A 558 -6.44 19.01 -21.99
CA GLY A 558 -5.58 19.65 -21.02
C GLY A 558 -5.10 18.73 -19.92
N SER A 559 -4.09 19.20 -19.19
CA SER A 559 -3.50 18.50 -18.07
C SER A 559 -3.16 19.48 -16.94
N SER A 560 -3.55 19.16 -15.72
CA SER A 560 -3.21 19.92 -14.50
C SER A 560 -2.33 19.08 -13.59
N ILE A 561 -1.03 19.30 -13.63
CA ILE A 561 -0.05 18.55 -12.87
C ILE A 561 -0.25 18.74 -11.35
N SER A 562 -0.52 19.98 -10.91
CA SER A 562 -0.71 20.31 -9.50
C SER A 562 -1.97 19.66 -8.90
N ARG A 563 -2.99 19.41 -9.73
CA ARG A 563 -4.23 18.74 -9.33
C ARG A 563 -4.23 17.25 -9.67
N GLY A 564 -3.20 16.75 -10.38
CA GLY A 564 -3.16 15.36 -10.87
C GLY A 564 -4.32 15.01 -11.80
N ARG A 565 -4.82 15.97 -12.61
CA ARG A 565 -6.01 15.79 -13.45
C ARG A 565 -5.72 15.95 -14.92
N ILE A 566 -6.31 15.08 -15.71
CA ILE A 566 -6.27 15.10 -17.17
C ILE A 566 -7.70 15.34 -17.66
N PHE A 567 -7.85 16.35 -18.51
CA PHE A 567 -9.16 16.74 -19.05
C PHE A 567 -9.27 16.28 -20.50
N ALA A 568 -10.47 15.85 -20.86
CA ALA A 568 -10.79 15.41 -22.20
C ALA A 568 -12.17 15.91 -22.64
N ARG A 569 -12.43 15.88 -23.94
CA ARG A 569 -13.75 16.07 -24.51
C ARG A 569 -14.13 14.86 -25.36
N PRO A 570 -15.40 14.45 -25.39
CA PRO A 570 -15.84 13.36 -26.23
C PRO A 570 -15.87 13.80 -27.70
N LEU A 571 -15.45 12.90 -28.58
CA LEU A 571 -15.63 13.03 -30.01
C LEU A 571 -16.86 12.23 -30.39
N LEU A 572 -17.89 12.90 -30.92
CA LEU A 572 -19.02 12.20 -31.53
C LEU A 572 -18.56 11.67 -32.90
N GLU A 573 -18.73 10.38 -33.15
CA GLU A 573 -18.62 9.87 -34.51
C GLU A 573 -19.50 10.74 -35.41
N LYS A 574 -18.93 11.32 -36.44
CA LYS A 574 -19.73 11.92 -37.52
C LYS A 574 -20.58 10.79 -38.06
N GLN A 575 -21.89 10.77 -37.75
CA GLN A 575 -22.81 9.94 -38.49
C GLN A 575 -22.60 10.31 -39.96
N HIS A 576 -22.03 9.39 -40.73
CA HIS A 576 -22.12 9.47 -42.17
C HIS A 576 -23.62 9.45 -42.46
N GLU A 577 -24.19 10.60 -42.77
CA GLU A 577 -25.48 10.65 -43.43
C GLU A 577 -25.35 9.87 -44.76
N PRO A 578 -26.29 8.96 -45.06
CA PRO A 578 -26.27 8.16 -46.24
C PRO A 578 -26.46 8.98 -47.54
#